data_ce944143e53a061394ca354d24e52a99
#
_entry.id   ce944143e53a061394ca354d24e52a99
#
_cell.length_a   1.000
_cell.length_b   1.000
_cell.length_c   1.000
_cell.angle_alpha   90.00
_cell.angle_beta   90.00
_cell.angle_gamma   90.00
#
_symmetry.space_group_name_H-M   'P 1'
#
loop_
_entity.id
_entity.type
_entity.pdbx_description
1 polymer ?
#
loop_
_entity_poly.entity_id
_entity_poly.type
_entity_poly.pdbx_seq_one_letter_code
_entity_poly.pdbx_strand_id
1 'polypeptide(L)'
;AVVTAMCAAALPFGIGSAASAAPADRAMHQGVASCAGSTCHGRQEATGPRVRQNEVISWSDPASLTGVHSRAWKVLNEPRAQAIGRRLGIANVAASPECISCHGDPAPVRGPRWQQSDGVGCEACHGGSDRWLASHASVNASHADNVARGMWALNDPATRASVCLDCHFGSDKPGQFVFHRIMAAGHPRVAFELDLFTTLQRHHDEDADYKARKGVAGGVKTWAVGQALAVERALSLLPAASARVTGPDYYFYDCRSCHRTFSDDPAVPIVARTNGWRPI
;
A
#
# COMPACT_ATOMS: atom_id res chain seq x y z
N ALA A 1 57.58 17.37 27.79
CA ALA A 1 56.44 17.29 26.90
C ALA A 1 55.73 15.98 27.15
N VAL A 2 54.55 16.07 27.78
CA VAL A 2 53.68 14.90 28.03
C VAL A 2 52.59 14.95 26.96
N VAL A 3 52.55 13.98 26.08
CA VAL A 3 51.51 13.80 25.08
C VAL A 3 50.43 12.92 25.69
N THR A 4 49.29 13.53 26.01
CA THR A 4 48.08 12.84 26.50
C THR A 4 47.34 12.25 25.29
N ALA A 5 47.34 10.97 25.11
CA ALA A 5 46.55 10.28 24.11
C ALA A 5 45.10 10.21 24.59
N MET A 6 44.19 10.95 23.91
CA MET A 6 42.74 10.80 24.07
C MET A 6 42.29 9.52 23.29
N CYS A 7 41.99 8.45 24.03
CA CYS A 7 41.26 7.31 23.48
C CYS A 7 39.80 7.71 23.23
N ALA A 8 39.42 7.90 22.00
CA ALA A 8 38.03 8.01 21.60
C ALA A 8 37.37 6.62 21.76
N ALA A 9 36.54 6.44 22.78
CA ALA A 9 35.68 5.27 22.91
C ALA A 9 34.59 5.34 21.86
N ALA A 10 34.71 4.57 20.79
CA ALA A 10 33.64 4.33 19.84
C ALA A 10 32.58 3.47 20.54
N LEU A 11 31.47 4.08 20.93
CA LEU A 11 30.28 3.35 21.33
C LEU A 11 29.72 2.63 20.09
N PRO A 12 29.49 1.32 20.16
CA PRO A 12 28.81 0.63 19.09
C PRO A 12 27.35 1.09 19.10
N PHE A 13 26.97 1.97 18.18
CA PHE A 13 25.58 2.17 17.82
C PHE A 13 25.09 0.89 17.16
N GLY A 14 24.62 -0.02 17.96
CA GLY A 14 23.81 -1.15 17.47
C GLY A 14 22.49 -0.59 16.96
N ILE A 15 22.47 -0.15 15.68
CA ILE A 15 21.22 0.09 14.97
C ILE A 15 20.64 -1.30 14.70
N GLY A 16 19.87 -1.80 15.66
CA GLY A 16 18.98 -2.91 15.41
C GLY A 16 17.91 -2.41 14.45
N SER A 17 18.15 -2.54 13.15
CA SER A 17 17.14 -2.33 12.13
C SER A 17 16.10 -3.42 12.26
N ALA A 18 15.10 -3.21 13.12
CA ALA A 18 13.83 -3.85 12.93
C ALA A 18 13.20 -3.13 11.73
N ALA A 19 13.36 -3.69 10.53
CA ALA A 19 12.64 -3.21 9.36
C ALA A 19 11.16 -3.10 9.74
N SER A 20 10.57 -1.92 9.55
CA SER A 20 9.15 -1.68 9.83
C SER A 20 8.32 -2.38 8.75
N ALA A 21 8.22 -3.70 8.88
CA ALA A 21 7.33 -4.50 8.05
C ALA A 21 5.87 -4.23 8.43
N ALA A 22 4.98 -4.30 7.44
CA ALA A 22 3.55 -4.32 7.73
C ALA A 22 3.24 -5.45 8.73
N PRO A 23 2.23 -5.28 9.61
CA PRO A 23 1.83 -6.32 10.54
C PRO A 23 1.64 -7.65 9.81
N ALA A 24 2.17 -8.75 10.38
CA ALA A 24 1.99 -10.06 9.78
C ALA A 24 0.52 -10.46 9.85
N ASP A 25 -0.15 -10.43 8.70
CA ASP A 25 -1.52 -10.89 8.62
C ASP A 25 -1.56 -12.41 8.57
N ARG A 26 -2.22 -13.01 9.54
CA ARG A 26 -2.48 -14.46 9.63
C ARG A 26 -3.97 -14.75 9.82
N ALA A 27 -4.77 -13.70 9.84
CA ALA A 27 -6.19 -13.78 10.06
C ALA A 27 -6.93 -14.09 8.75
N MET A 28 -8.14 -14.58 8.86
CA MET A 28 -9.01 -14.80 7.70
C MET A 28 -9.65 -13.48 7.29
N HIS A 29 -9.53 -13.13 6.01
CA HIS A 29 -10.29 -12.03 5.41
C HIS A 29 -11.69 -12.52 5.06
N GLN A 30 -12.70 -11.92 5.67
CA GLN A 30 -14.10 -12.29 5.48
C GLN A 30 -14.69 -11.74 4.18
N GLY A 31 -14.03 -10.74 3.58
CA GLY A 31 -14.47 -10.06 2.36
C GLY A 31 -15.37 -8.85 2.61
N VAL A 32 -15.39 -7.92 1.65
CA VAL A 32 -16.11 -6.63 1.74
C VAL A 32 -17.58 -6.82 2.08
N ALA A 33 -18.23 -7.84 1.53
CA ALA A 33 -19.64 -8.15 1.83
C ALA A 33 -19.92 -8.41 3.32
N SER A 34 -18.91 -8.75 4.11
CA SER A 34 -19.06 -8.93 5.56
C SER A 34 -19.12 -7.61 6.32
N CYS A 35 -18.63 -6.53 5.72
CA CYS A 35 -18.67 -5.16 6.25
C CYS A 35 -19.88 -4.35 5.71
N ALA A 36 -20.46 -4.78 4.57
CA ALA A 36 -21.39 -4.02 3.75
C ALA A 36 -22.86 -4.04 4.23
N GLY A 37 -23.15 -4.58 5.41
CA GLY A 37 -24.52 -4.57 5.95
C GLY A 37 -25.06 -3.15 6.11
N SER A 38 -26.36 -2.96 5.85
CA SER A 38 -27.02 -1.66 5.96
C SER A 38 -27.07 -1.08 7.39
N THR A 39 -26.81 -1.90 8.39
CA THR A 39 -26.66 -1.51 9.80
C THR A 39 -25.18 -1.38 10.21
N CYS A 40 -24.26 -1.65 9.28
CA CYS A 40 -22.83 -1.60 9.49
C CYS A 40 -22.22 -0.48 8.63
N HIS A 41 -21.41 -0.81 7.62
CA HIS A 41 -20.69 0.18 6.78
C HIS A 41 -21.32 0.41 5.39
N GLY A 42 -22.45 -0.24 5.09
CA GLY A 42 -23.14 -0.17 3.80
C GLY A 42 -24.41 0.70 3.79
N ARG A 43 -24.53 1.69 4.66
CA ARG A 43 -25.67 2.62 4.66
C ARG A 43 -25.61 3.50 3.42
N GLN A 44 -26.78 3.78 2.83
CA GLN A 44 -26.86 4.67 1.67
C GLN A 44 -26.53 6.13 2.03
N GLU A 45 -26.91 6.54 3.24
CA GLU A 45 -26.62 7.85 3.79
C GLU A 45 -25.86 7.74 5.11
N ALA A 46 -25.00 8.72 5.37
CA ALA A 46 -24.25 8.77 6.61
C ALA A 46 -25.19 8.87 7.82
N THR A 47 -24.93 8.08 8.85
CA THR A 47 -25.76 8.05 10.08
C THR A 47 -25.69 9.37 10.85
N GLY A 48 -24.56 10.07 10.78
CA GLY A 48 -24.36 11.32 11.50
C GLY A 48 -22.91 11.81 11.37
N PRO A 49 -22.55 12.88 12.08
CA PRO A 49 -21.23 13.51 11.96
C PRO A 49 -20.11 12.71 12.63
N ARG A 50 -20.43 11.77 13.49
CA ARG A 50 -19.42 11.01 14.28
C ARG A 50 -19.16 9.61 13.74
N VAL A 51 -20.22 8.92 13.37
CA VAL A 51 -20.17 7.58 12.81
C VAL A 51 -20.97 7.62 11.52
N ARG A 52 -20.30 7.39 10.40
CA ARG A 52 -20.93 7.53 9.08
C ARG A 52 -21.63 6.26 8.64
N GLN A 53 -21.01 5.12 8.78
CA GLN A 53 -21.51 3.81 8.38
C GLN A 53 -21.87 3.70 6.89
N ASN A 54 -21.31 4.57 6.04
CA ASN A 54 -21.43 4.55 4.59
C ASN A 54 -20.08 4.41 3.88
N GLU A 55 -19.08 3.89 4.57
CA GLU A 55 -17.72 3.78 4.10
C GLU A 55 -17.62 2.87 2.86
N VAL A 56 -18.43 1.83 2.78
CA VAL A 56 -18.50 0.95 1.60
C VAL A 56 -18.99 1.71 0.37
N ILE A 57 -19.92 2.64 0.52
CA ILE A 57 -20.43 3.46 -0.59
C ILE A 57 -19.30 4.36 -1.12
N SER A 58 -18.60 5.07 -0.21
CA SER A 58 -17.47 5.92 -0.59
C SER A 58 -16.34 5.12 -1.24
N TRP A 59 -16.01 3.95 -0.68
CA TRP A 59 -14.98 3.06 -1.22
C TRP A 59 -15.36 2.46 -2.59
N SER A 60 -16.64 2.18 -2.84
CA SER A 60 -17.11 1.59 -4.09
C SER A 60 -17.44 2.62 -5.18
N ASP A 61 -17.51 3.92 -4.85
CA ASP A 61 -17.87 4.98 -5.78
C ASP A 61 -16.85 5.09 -6.93
N PRO A 62 -17.26 4.83 -8.18
CA PRO A 62 -16.36 4.86 -9.33
C PRO A 62 -15.87 6.29 -9.68
N ALA A 63 -16.56 7.32 -9.25
CA ALA A 63 -16.20 8.72 -9.49
C ALA A 63 -15.30 9.31 -8.39
N SER A 64 -15.22 8.64 -7.24
CA SER A 64 -14.45 9.12 -6.09
C SER A 64 -12.98 8.69 -6.15
N LEU A 65 -12.09 9.56 -5.65
CA LEU A 65 -10.70 9.19 -5.38
C LEU A 65 -10.59 8.11 -4.29
N THR A 66 -11.51 8.07 -3.33
CA THR A 66 -11.58 7.03 -2.31
C THR A 66 -11.96 5.66 -2.89
N GLY A 67 -12.59 5.61 -4.06
CA GLY A 67 -13.00 4.40 -4.76
C GLY A 67 -11.91 3.72 -5.60
N VAL A 68 -10.68 4.25 -5.64
CA VAL A 68 -9.61 3.69 -6.51
C VAL A 68 -9.25 2.26 -6.13
N HIS A 69 -9.24 1.92 -4.86
CA HIS A 69 -8.91 0.59 -4.36
C HIS A 69 -9.95 -0.47 -4.74
N SER A 70 -11.23 -0.12 -4.78
CA SER A 70 -12.29 -1.05 -5.25
C SER A 70 -12.16 -1.40 -6.73
N ARG A 71 -11.49 -0.56 -7.51
CA ARG A 71 -11.25 -0.76 -8.94
C ARG A 71 -9.90 -1.42 -9.23
N ALA A 72 -9.05 -1.61 -8.22
CA ALA A 72 -7.69 -2.07 -8.42
C ALA A 72 -7.61 -3.38 -9.22
N TRP A 73 -8.50 -4.36 -8.96
CA TRP A 73 -8.56 -5.58 -9.74
C TRP A 73 -9.21 -5.36 -11.12
N LYS A 74 -10.21 -4.50 -11.20
CA LYS A 74 -10.96 -4.27 -12.46
C LYS A 74 -10.07 -3.72 -13.56
N VAL A 75 -9.12 -2.84 -13.23
CA VAL A 75 -8.19 -2.26 -14.21
C VAL A 75 -7.27 -3.30 -14.84
N LEU A 76 -7.09 -4.46 -14.23
CA LEU A 76 -6.33 -5.57 -14.82
C LEU A 76 -6.99 -6.16 -16.08
N ASN A 77 -8.29 -5.94 -16.24
CA ASN A 77 -9.05 -6.38 -17.43
C ASN A 77 -9.09 -5.32 -18.54
N GLU A 78 -8.55 -4.13 -18.30
CA GLU A 78 -8.54 -3.05 -19.27
C GLU A 78 -7.47 -3.24 -20.36
N PRO A 79 -7.63 -2.63 -21.55
CA PRO A 79 -6.72 -2.79 -22.67
C PRO A 79 -5.25 -2.49 -22.35
N ARG A 80 -4.99 -1.49 -21.49
CA ARG A 80 -3.63 -1.13 -21.06
C ARG A 80 -2.99 -2.26 -20.27
N ALA A 81 -3.67 -2.80 -19.27
CA ALA A 81 -3.15 -3.90 -18.45
C ALA A 81 -2.93 -5.16 -19.27
N GLN A 82 -3.86 -5.46 -20.20
CA GLN A 82 -3.72 -6.60 -21.11
C GLN A 82 -2.52 -6.40 -22.06
N ALA A 83 -2.23 -5.20 -22.52
CA ALA A 83 -1.05 -4.90 -23.33
C ALA A 83 0.25 -5.10 -22.53
N ILE A 84 0.27 -4.69 -21.26
CA ILE A 84 1.40 -4.93 -20.35
C ILE A 84 1.60 -6.44 -20.18
N GLY A 85 0.53 -7.19 -19.92
CA GLY A 85 0.57 -8.65 -19.78
C GLY A 85 1.18 -9.34 -21.01
N ARG A 86 0.74 -8.96 -22.21
CA ARG A 86 1.32 -9.49 -23.45
C ARG A 86 2.83 -9.23 -23.57
N ARG A 87 3.30 -8.04 -23.23
CA ARG A 87 4.73 -7.70 -23.27
C ARG A 87 5.55 -8.47 -22.23
N LEU A 88 4.94 -8.84 -21.13
CA LEU A 88 5.57 -9.62 -20.06
C LEU A 88 5.44 -11.14 -20.27
N GLY A 89 4.67 -11.59 -21.24
CA GLY A 89 4.36 -13.00 -21.45
C GLY A 89 3.36 -13.57 -20.44
N ILE A 90 2.56 -12.71 -19.80
CA ILE A 90 1.54 -13.09 -18.81
C ILE A 90 0.22 -13.33 -19.53
N ALA A 91 -0.24 -14.58 -19.55
CA ALA A 91 -1.46 -14.97 -20.26
C ALA A 91 -2.74 -14.46 -19.56
N ASN A 92 -2.77 -14.48 -18.22
CA ASN A 92 -3.92 -14.01 -17.43
C ASN A 92 -3.47 -12.99 -16.40
N VAL A 93 -3.57 -11.72 -16.77
CA VAL A 93 -3.14 -10.58 -15.92
C VAL A 93 -3.96 -10.53 -14.62
N ALA A 94 -5.26 -10.78 -14.70
CA ALA A 94 -6.18 -10.69 -13.56
C ALA A 94 -6.04 -11.84 -12.55
N ALA A 95 -5.21 -12.84 -12.86
CA ALA A 95 -4.89 -13.94 -11.95
C ALA A 95 -3.39 -14.10 -11.69
N SER A 96 -2.54 -13.29 -12.35
CA SER A 96 -1.10 -13.37 -12.16
C SER A 96 -0.68 -12.84 -10.78
N PRO A 97 0.11 -13.58 -10.00
CA PRO A 97 0.65 -13.10 -8.73
C PRO A 97 1.43 -11.78 -8.87
N GLU A 98 2.13 -11.56 -9.97
CA GLU A 98 2.85 -10.31 -10.25
C GLU A 98 1.93 -9.07 -10.32
N CYS A 99 0.64 -9.26 -10.54
CA CYS A 99 -0.34 -8.19 -10.65
C CYS A 99 -1.26 -8.13 -9.42
N ILE A 100 -1.89 -9.27 -9.08
CA ILE A 100 -2.92 -9.31 -8.03
C ILE A 100 -2.36 -9.07 -6.63
N SER A 101 -1.06 -9.24 -6.40
CA SER A 101 -0.42 -8.96 -5.11
C SER A 101 -0.53 -7.49 -4.69
N CYS A 102 -0.71 -6.55 -5.65
CA CYS A 102 -0.97 -5.14 -5.41
C CYS A 102 -2.37 -4.71 -5.85
N HIS A 103 -2.95 -5.39 -6.85
CA HIS A 103 -4.25 -5.06 -7.41
C HIS A 103 -5.40 -5.88 -6.81
N GLY A 104 -5.18 -6.55 -5.70
CA GLY A 104 -6.19 -7.31 -4.97
C GLY A 104 -5.92 -7.30 -3.47
N ASP A 105 -6.83 -7.90 -2.73
CA ASP A 105 -6.64 -8.16 -1.31
C ASP A 105 -5.65 -9.32 -1.12
N PRO A 106 -4.50 -9.09 -0.46
CA PRO A 106 -3.46 -10.09 -0.27
C PRO A 106 -3.79 -11.15 0.80
N ALA A 107 -5.08 -11.41 1.04
CA ALA A 107 -5.60 -12.31 2.06
C ALA A 107 -4.84 -13.65 2.14
N PRO A 108 -4.18 -13.98 3.26
CA PRO A 108 -3.50 -15.26 3.45
C PRO A 108 -4.50 -16.42 3.59
N VAL A 109 -5.64 -16.16 4.23
CA VAL A 109 -6.77 -17.07 4.37
C VAL A 109 -8.04 -16.33 3.94
N ARG A 110 -8.83 -16.97 3.06
CA ARG A 110 -10.01 -16.36 2.45
C ARG A 110 -11.28 -16.95 3.04
N GLY A 111 -12.13 -16.09 3.55
CA GLY A 111 -13.46 -16.43 4.04
C GLY A 111 -14.48 -16.64 2.92
N PRO A 112 -15.67 -17.13 3.25
CA PRO A 112 -16.68 -17.52 2.25
C PRO A 112 -17.28 -16.35 1.47
N ARG A 113 -17.11 -15.11 1.94
CA ARG A 113 -17.58 -13.90 1.26
C ARG A 113 -16.47 -13.11 0.60
N TRP A 114 -15.24 -13.58 0.70
CA TRP A 114 -14.11 -12.96 0.04
C TRP A 114 -14.22 -13.09 -1.49
N GLN A 115 -13.98 -12.02 -2.21
CA GLN A 115 -14.01 -12.01 -3.67
C GLN A 115 -12.80 -11.25 -4.23
N GLN A 116 -12.09 -11.86 -5.19
CA GLN A 116 -10.97 -11.21 -5.88
C GLN A 116 -11.41 -9.92 -6.60
N SER A 117 -12.64 -9.89 -7.09
CA SER A 117 -13.21 -8.75 -7.82
C SER A 117 -13.44 -7.51 -6.95
N ASP A 118 -13.40 -7.63 -5.63
CA ASP A 118 -13.47 -6.48 -4.71
C ASP A 118 -12.23 -5.60 -4.78
N GLY A 119 -11.15 -6.09 -5.42
CA GLY A 119 -9.89 -5.37 -5.51
C GLY A 119 -9.20 -5.30 -4.15
N VAL A 120 -8.69 -4.13 -3.77
CA VAL A 120 -8.11 -3.91 -2.44
C VAL A 120 -9.24 -3.55 -1.47
N GLY A 121 -9.73 -4.55 -0.76
CA GLY A 121 -10.86 -4.45 0.16
C GLY A 121 -10.50 -3.86 1.52
N CYS A 122 -11.49 -3.84 2.42
CA CYS A 122 -11.37 -3.24 3.74
C CYS A 122 -10.23 -3.89 4.55
N GLU A 123 -10.18 -5.22 4.53
CA GLU A 123 -9.26 -6.02 5.35
C GLU A 123 -7.81 -5.95 4.84
N ALA A 124 -7.59 -5.57 3.58
CA ALA A 124 -6.24 -5.31 3.06
C ALA A 124 -5.52 -4.16 3.80
N CYS A 125 -6.30 -3.26 4.41
CA CYS A 125 -5.78 -2.16 5.24
C CYS A 125 -6.05 -2.37 6.73
N HIS A 126 -7.20 -2.92 7.10
CA HIS A 126 -7.61 -3.08 8.49
C HIS A 126 -7.17 -4.40 9.13
N GLY A 127 -6.58 -5.32 8.34
CA GLY A 127 -6.24 -6.68 8.76
C GLY A 127 -7.45 -7.62 8.75
N GLY A 128 -7.22 -8.94 8.65
CA GLY A 128 -8.27 -9.94 8.61
C GLY A 128 -9.19 -9.88 9.81
N SER A 129 -10.50 -9.96 9.59
CA SER A 129 -11.51 -9.57 10.55
C SER A 129 -12.12 -10.73 11.36
N ASP A 130 -11.74 -11.97 11.10
CA ASP A 130 -12.34 -13.16 11.72
C ASP A 130 -12.37 -13.14 13.27
N ARG A 131 -11.38 -12.50 13.89
CA ARG A 131 -11.26 -12.45 15.35
C ARG A 131 -11.80 -11.20 16.01
N TRP A 132 -11.94 -10.10 15.26
CA TRP A 132 -12.37 -8.82 15.82
C TRP A 132 -13.72 -8.33 15.28
N LEU A 133 -14.25 -8.89 14.18
CA LEU A 133 -15.49 -8.42 13.58
C LEU A 133 -16.67 -8.42 14.56
N ALA A 134 -16.87 -9.50 15.31
CA ALA A 134 -17.96 -9.58 16.28
C ALA A 134 -17.76 -8.62 17.47
N SER A 135 -16.54 -8.52 18.01
CA SER A 135 -16.23 -7.59 19.10
C SER A 135 -16.33 -6.14 18.68
N HIS A 136 -15.91 -5.81 17.45
CA HIS A 136 -15.97 -4.47 16.88
C HIS A 136 -17.41 -3.92 16.86
N ALA A 137 -18.40 -4.75 16.61
CA ALA A 137 -19.80 -4.35 16.57
C ALA A 137 -20.47 -4.29 17.96
N SER A 138 -19.81 -4.66 19.05
CA SER A 138 -20.40 -4.65 20.38
C SER A 138 -20.36 -3.25 21.02
N VAL A 139 -21.37 -2.95 21.85
CA VAL A 139 -21.57 -1.62 22.47
C VAL A 139 -20.36 -1.18 23.32
N ASN A 140 -19.68 -2.14 23.94
CA ASN A 140 -18.55 -1.89 24.86
C ASN A 140 -17.18 -2.12 24.20
N ALA A 141 -17.12 -2.31 22.88
CA ALA A 141 -15.85 -2.55 22.21
C ALA A 141 -14.98 -1.29 22.19
N SER A 142 -13.76 -1.40 22.68
CA SER A 142 -12.75 -0.37 22.51
C SER A 142 -11.92 -0.62 21.23
N HIS A 143 -11.31 0.46 20.70
CA HIS A 143 -10.34 0.31 19.63
C HIS A 143 -9.14 -0.55 20.05
N ALA A 144 -8.65 -0.38 21.29
CA ALA A 144 -7.55 -1.15 21.83
C ALA A 144 -7.86 -2.66 21.88
N ASP A 145 -9.08 -3.03 22.28
CA ASP A 145 -9.50 -4.44 22.30
C ASP A 145 -9.54 -5.05 20.89
N ASN A 146 -9.98 -4.29 19.91
CA ASN A 146 -10.00 -4.75 18.52
C ASN A 146 -8.58 -4.89 17.94
N VAL A 147 -7.69 -3.96 18.28
CA VAL A 147 -6.26 -4.05 17.92
C VAL A 147 -5.61 -5.28 18.58
N ALA A 148 -5.89 -5.54 19.86
CA ALA A 148 -5.41 -6.72 20.56
C ALA A 148 -5.92 -8.05 19.93
N ARG A 149 -7.05 -8.00 19.22
CA ARG A 149 -7.62 -9.13 18.47
C ARG A 149 -7.13 -9.22 17.01
N GLY A 150 -6.29 -8.28 16.56
CA GLY A 150 -5.65 -8.32 15.24
C GLY A 150 -6.10 -7.25 14.25
N MET A 151 -6.98 -6.33 14.63
CA MET A 151 -7.23 -5.13 13.81
C MET A 151 -5.94 -4.29 13.76
N TRP A 152 -5.58 -3.81 12.60
CA TRP A 152 -4.39 -2.97 12.46
C TRP A 152 -4.63 -1.55 12.94
N ALA A 153 -3.69 -1.02 13.72
CA ALA A 153 -3.78 0.31 14.33
C ALA A 153 -3.40 1.42 13.33
N LEU A 154 -4.25 1.65 12.32
CA LEU A 154 -3.96 2.63 11.24
C LEU A 154 -3.96 4.10 11.69
N ASN A 155 -4.39 4.39 12.91
CA ASN A 155 -4.20 5.70 13.55
C ASN A 155 -2.71 5.99 13.84
N ASP A 156 -1.88 4.96 13.95
CA ASP A 156 -0.43 5.11 13.99
C ASP A 156 0.15 5.28 12.57
N PRO A 157 0.84 6.40 12.26
CA PRO A 157 1.41 6.62 10.94
C PRO A 157 2.42 5.57 10.50
N ALA A 158 3.16 4.95 11.43
CA ALA A 158 4.15 3.95 11.07
C ALA A 158 3.48 2.66 10.60
N THR A 159 2.46 2.18 11.32
CA THR A 159 1.65 1.04 10.91
C THR A 159 0.99 1.31 9.55
N ARG A 160 0.36 2.48 9.40
CA ARG A 160 -0.31 2.86 8.15
C ARG A 160 0.67 2.93 6.97
N ALA A 161 1.84 3.57 7.15
CA ALA A 161 2.87 3.64 6.12
C ALA A 161 3.33 2.24 5.68
N SER A 162 3.59 1.35 6.64
CA SER A 162 4.05 0.00 6.35
C SER A 162 3.05 -0.79 5.50
N VAL A 163 1.76 -0.66 5.80
CA VAL A 163 0.67 -1.27 5.02
C VAL A 163 0.60 -0.70 3.61
N CYS A 164 0.60 0.63 3.48
CA CYS A 164 0.51 1.29 2.18
C CYS A 164 1.72 0.98 1.30
N LEU A 165 2.92 1.01 1.87
CA LEU A 165 4.17 0.79 1.15
C LEU A 165 4.30 -0.61 0.56
N ASP A 166 3.63 -1.62 1.10
CA ASP A 166 3.65 -2.97 0.54
C ASP A 166 3.23 -3.00 -0.93
N CYS A 167 2.25 -2.17 -1.32
CA CYS A 167 1.79 -2.05 -2.70
C CYS A 167 2.30 -0.76 -3.39
N HIS A 168 2.35 0.38 -2.67
CA HIS A 168 2.70 1.68 -3.24
C HIS A 168 4.22 1.94 -3.35
N PHE A 169 5.04 1.05 -2.87
CA PHE A 169 6.48 1.01 -3.10
C PHE A 169 6.91 -0.39 -3.52
N GLY A 170 6.45 -1.38 -2.78
CA GLY A 170 6.75 -2.78 -2.91
C GLY A 170 7.28 -3.41 -1.63
N SER A 171 7.36 -4.73 -1.63
CA SER A 171 7.91 -5.53 -0.56
C SER A 171 8.74 -6.69 -1.11
N ASP A 172 9.34 -7.47 -0.22
CA ASP A 172 10.05 -8.70 -0.56
C ASP A 172 9.12 -9.90 -0.81
N LYS A 173 7.82 -9.71 -0.58
CA LYS A 173 6.81 -10.74 -0.84
C LYS A 173 6.72 -11.04 -2.34
N PRO A 174 6.44 -12.28 -2.74
CA PRO A 174 6.32 -12.64 -4.14
C PRO A 174 5.31 -11.76 -4.89
N GLY A 175 5.74 -11.18 -6.00
CA GLY A 175 4.90 -10.33 -6.86
C GLY A 175 4.67 -8.89 -6.37
N GLN A 176 5.10 -8.53 -5.16
CA GLN A 176 4.87 -7.19 -4.60
C GLN A 176 6.01 -6.20 -4.90
N PHE A 177 6.56 -6.20 -6.10
CA PHE A 177 7.52 -5.20 -6.51
C PHE A 177 7.44 -4.91 -8.01
N VAL A 178 7.36 -3.63 -8.38
CA VAL A 178 7.30 -3.18 -9.77
C VAL A 178 8.72 -2.99 -10.28
N PHE A 179 9.33 -4.09 -10.75
CA PHE A 179 10.66 -4.08 -11.37
C PHE A 179 10.69 -3.19 -12.63
N HIS A 180 11.88 -2.74 -13.00
CA HIS A 180 12.08 -1.97 -14.22
C HIS A 180 11.50 -2.69 -15.47
N ARG A 181 11.57 -4.03 -15.53
CA ARG A 181 10.93 -4.83 -16.58
C ARG A 181 9.43 -4.57 -16.70
N ILE A 182 8.74 -4.45 -15.56
CA ILE A 182 7.28 -4.19 -15.53
C ILE A 182 6.99 -2.76 -15.98
N MET A 183 7.81 -1.78 -15.56
CA MET A 183 7.71 -0.39 -16.03
C MET A 183 7.99 -0.29 -17.53
N ALA A 184 9.01 -0.99 -18.03
CA ALA A 184 9.35 -1.05 -19.46
C ALA A 184 8.22 -1.66 -20.30
N ALA A 185 7.41 -2.54 -19.71
CA ALA A 185 6.21 -3.07 -20.34
C ALA A 185 5.04 -2.06 -20.38
N GLY A 186 5.14 -0.92 -19.69
CA GLY A 186 4.15 0.17 -19.72
C GLY A 186 3.40 0.40 -18.41
N HIS A 187 3.80 -0.26 -17.31
CA HIS A 187 3.28 0.05 -15.99
C HIS A 187 3.87 1.38 -15.51
N PRO A 188 3.08 2.31 -14.96
CA PRO A 188 3.62 3.54 -14.42
C PRO A 188 4.51 3.26 -13.20
N ARG A 189 5.49 4.14 -12.95
CA ARG A 189 6.19 4.14 -11.67
C ARG A 189 5.20 4.46 -10.57
N VAL A 190 5.19 3.67 -9.51
CA VAL A 190 4.34 3.94 -8.36
C VAL A 190 4.99 5.07 -7.56
N ALA A 191 4.24 6.14 -7.34
CA ALA A 191 4.62 7.25 -6.48
C ALA A 191 3.74 7.23 -5.23
N PHE A 192 4.30 7.55 -4.09
CA PHE A 192 3.59 7.52 -2.82
C PHE A 192 4.10 8.60 -1.87
N GLU A 193 3.14 9.23 -1.20
CA GLU A 193 3.40 10.12 -0.07
C GLU A 193 2.27 9.92 0.95
N LEU A 194 2.61 9.59 2.20
CA LEU A 194 1.65 9.08 3.17
C LEU A 194 0.57 10.09 3.55
N ASP A 195 0.90 11.36 3.75
CA ASP A 195 -0.06 12.37 4.19
C ASP A 195 -1.05 12.71 3.07
N LEU A 196 -0.54 12.91 1.84
CA LEU A 196 -1.37 13.11 0.65
C LEU A 196 -2.29 11.92 0.39
N PHE A 197 -1.74 10.71 0.36
CA PHE A 197 -2.53 9.50 0.06
C PHE A 197 -3.55 9.19 1.16
N THR A 198 -3.23 9.47 2.42
CA THR A 198 -4.22 9.41 3.51
C THR A 198 -5.37 10.38 3.28
N THR A 199 -5.06 11.60 2.85
CA THR A 199 -6.09 12.62 2.55
C THR A 199 -6.97 12.21 1.38
N LEU A 200 -6.37 11.67 0.30
CA LEU A 200 -7.10 11.20 -0.89
C LEU A 200 -7.94 9.94 -0.59
N GLN A 201 -7.50 9.09 0.34
CA GLN A 201 -8.19 7.85 0.71
C GLN A 201 -9.16 8.02 1.88
N ARG A 202 -9.43 9.24 2.31
CA ARG A 202 -10.30 9.49 3.46
C ARG A 202 -11.73 9.02 3.17
N HIS A 203 -12.19 8.02 3.93
CA HIS A 203 -13.54 7.45 3.84
C HIS A 203 -14.28 7.46 5.19
N HIS A 204 -13.70 8.07 6.22
CA HIS A 204 -14.33 8.37 7.53
C HIS A 204 -13.82 9.70 8.04
N ASP A 205 -14.56 10.32 8.97
CA ASP A 205 -14.18 11.60 9.54
C ASP A 205 -13.29 11.43 10.79
N GLU A 206 -12.21 12.19 10.84
CA GLU A 206 -11.36 12.35 12.01
C GLU A 206 -11.83 13.57 12.82
N ASP A 207 -13.06 13.50 13.32
CA ASP A 207 -13.65 14.54 14.15
C ASP A 207 -13.07 14.60 15.58
N ALA A 208 -13.60 15.47 16.42
CA ALA A 208 -13.10 15.64 17.79
C ALA A 208 -13.27 14.36 18.63
N ASP A 209 -14.34 13.59 18.42
CA ASP A 209 -14.58 12.34 19.11
C ASP A 209 -13.60 11.24 18.68
N TYR A 210 -13.33 11.13 17.36
CA TYR A 210 -12.32 10.22 16.82
C TYR A 210 -10.93 10.53 17.42
N LYS A 211 -10.55 11.82 17.40
CA LYS A 211 -9.25 12.26 17.94
C LYS A 211 -9.11 11.97 19.43
N ALA A 212 -10.17 12.17 20.21
CA ALA A 212 -10.17 11.90 21.64
C ALA A 212 -10.00 10.41 21.96
N ARG A 213 -10.59 9.52 21.16
CA ARG A 213 -10.58 8.08 21.41
C ARG A 213 -9.36 7.37 20.83
N LYS A 214 -8.85 7.80 19.71
CA LYS A 214 -7.79 7.07 18.97
C LYS A 214 -6.48 7.81 18.88
N GLY A 215 -6.50 9.13 19.09
CA GLY A 215 -5.37 10.01 18.77
C GLY A 215 -5.16 10.12 17.25
N VAL A 216 -4.76 11.28 16.80
CA VAL A 216 -4.46 11.55 15.39
C VAL A 216 -3.11 12.21 15.30
N ALA A 217 -2.23 11.67 14.48
CA ALA A 217 -0.98 12.34 14.15
C ALA A 217 -1.26 13.52 13.21
N GLY A 218 -0.63 14.67 13.49
CA GLY A 218 -0.71 15.80 12.56
C GLY A 218 -0.01 15.52 11.22
N GLY A 219 -0.37 16.25 10.17
CA GLY A 219 0.14 16.04 8.81
C GLY A 219 1.66 16.04 8.72
N VAL A 220 2.35 16.97 9.39
CA VAL A 220 3.83 17.02 9.40
C VAL A 220 4.43 15.71 9.95
N LYS A 221 3.89 15.18 11.06
CA LYS A 221 4.35 13.89 11.62
C LYS A 221 4.04 12.74 10.66
N THR A 222 2.86 12.72 10.09
CA THR A 222 2.43 11.70 9.12
C THR A 222 3.35 11.70 7.91
N TRP A 223 3.61 12.88 7.35
CA TRP A 223 4.55 13.05 6.24
C TRP A 223 5.96 12.56 6.59
N ALA A 224 6.54 13.03 7.69
CA ALA A 224 7.91 12.69 8.09
C ALA A 224 8.09 11.18 8.32
N VAL A 225 7.13 10.53 9.01
CA VAL A 225 7.13 9.09 9.22
C VAL A 225 7.02 8.35 7.89
N GLY A 226 6.14 8.81 6.99
CA GLY A 226 5.99 8.22 5.66
C GLY A 226 7.27 8.28 4.83
N GLN A 227 7.98 9.41 4.84
CA GLN A 227 9.26 9.57 4.14
C GLN A 227 10.35 8.66 4.74
N ALA A 228 10.47 8.63 6.06
CA ALA A 228 11.46 7.79 6.72
C ALA A 228 11.27 6.31 6.41
N LEU A 229 10.02 5.81 6.46
CA LEU A 229 9.71 4.41 6.16
C LEU A 229 9.82 4.09 4.67
N ALA A 230 9.56 5.04 3.78
CA ALA A 230 9.82 4.85 2.35
C ALA A 230 11.32 4.68 2.06
N VAL A 231 12.19 5.47 2.71
CA VAL A 231 13.65 5.31 2.61
C VAL A 231 14.10 3.99 3.19
N GLU A 232 13.61 3.61 4.38
CA GLU A 232 13.89 2.31 4.98
C GLU A 232 13.51 1.16 4.04
N ARG A 233 12.31 1.22 3.46
CA ARG A 233 11.81 0.23 2.49
C ARG A 233 12.71 0.17 1.25
N ALA A 234 13.13 1.30 0.71
CA ALA A 234 14.05 1.36 -0.43
C ALA A 234 15.37 0.66 -0.11
N LEU A 235 15.96 0.96 1.03
CA LEU A 235 17.23 0.38 1.45
C LEU A 235 17.11 -1.13 1.73
N SER A 236 16.01 -1.58 2.30
CA SER A 236 15.78 -3.01 2.57
C SER A 236 15.56 -3.83 1.30
N LEU A 237 14.94 -3.26 0.27
CA LEU A 237 14.65 -3.93 -0.99
C LEU A 237 15.83 -3.94 -1.97
N LEU A 238 16.76 -3.01 -1.85
CA LEU A 238 17.89 -2.88 -2.77
C LEU A 238 18.72 -4.17 -2.92
N PRO A 239 19.11 -4.87 -1.84
CA PRO A 239 19.85 -6.15 -1.97
C PRO A 239 19.01 -7.26 -2.61
N ALA A 240 17.74 -7.37 -2.24
CA ALA A 240 16.83 -8.40 -2.76
C ALA A 240 16.53 -8.20 -4.24
N ALA A 241 16.34 -6.98 -4.69
CA ALA A 241 16.14 -6.65 -6.09
C ALA A 241 17.41 -6.93 -6.93
N SER A 242 18.57 -6.61 -6.37
CA SER A 242 19.86 -6.88 -7.03
C SER A 242 20.18 -8.38 -7.16
N ALA A 243 19.68 -9.21 -6.27
CA ALA A 243 19.88 -10.66 -6.31
C ALA A 243 18.98 -11.39 -7.33
N ARG A 244 17.90 -10.76 -7.78
CA ARG A 244 16.90 -11.38 -8.70
C ARG A 244 17.22 -11.17 -10.18
N VAL A 245 18.15 -10.30 -10.51
CA VAL A 245 18.57 -9.98 -11.88
C VAL A 245 20.10 -10.01 -11.96
N THR A 246 20.64 -10.22 -13.16
CA THR A 246 22.08 -10.07 -13.41
C THR A 246 22.47 -8.59 -13.36
N GLY A 247 22.54 -8.04 -12.16
CA GLY A 247 22.83 -6.63 -11.89
C GLY A 247 21.74 -5.93 -11.07
N PRO A 248 21.95 -4.67 -10.67
CA PRO A 248 20.97 -3.92 -9.90
C PRO A 248 19.73 -3.62 -10.76
N ASP A 249 18.53 -3.70 -10.15
CA ASP A 249 17.30 -3.28 -10.83
C ASP A 249 17.28 -1.77 -11.02
N TYR A 250 17.01 -1.31 -12.25
CA TYR A 250 17.01 0.11 -12.60
C TYR A 250 15.88 0.92 -11.94
N TYR A 251 14.96 0.29 -11.22
CA TYR A 251 13.97 0.99 -10.39
C TYR A 251 14.62 1.97 -9.41
N PHE A 252 15.78 1.63 -8.87
CA PHE A 252 16.51 2.43 -7.86
C PHE A 252 17.38 3.55 -8.45
N TYR A 253 17.38 3.70 -9.77
CA TYR A 253 18.17 4.71 -10.45
C TYR A 253 17.31 5.93 -10.80
N ASP A 254 17.97 7.07 -11.03
CA ASP A 254 17.30 8.21 -11.62
C ASP A 254 16.91 7.91 -13.07
N CYS A 255 15.60 7.89 -13.32
CA CYS A 255 15.05 7.55 -14.63
C CYS A 255 15.54 8.50 -15.73
N ARG A 256 15.77 9.78 -15.41
CA ARG A 256 16.21 10.80 -16.37
C ARG A 256 17.67 10.65 -16.78
N SER A 257 18.46 9.92 -16.01
CA SER A 257 19.83 9.61 -16.41
C SER A 257 19.88 8.78 -17.69
N CYS A 258 18.88 7.92 -17.93
CA CYS A 258 18.77 7.07 -19.12
C CYS A 258 17.64 7.53 -20.05
N HIS A 259 16.50 7.98 -19.51
CA HIS A 259 15.33 8.43 -20.24
C HIS A 259 15.28 9.97 -20.27
N ARG A 260 15.80 10.59 -21.33
CA ARG A 260 15.84 12.05 -21.44
C ARG A 260 14.47 12.68 -21.65
N THR A 261 13.57 11.98 -22.36
CA THR A 261 12.17 12.36 -22.49
C THR A 261 11.31 11.35 -21.79
N PHE A 262 10.74 11.75 -20.65
CA PHE A 262 9.87 10.92 -19.85
C PHE A 262 8.46 11.50 -19.88
N SER A 263 7.49 10.74 -20.37
CA SER A 263 6.08 11.13 -20.38
C SER A 263 5.22 9.94 -20.03
N ASP A 264 4.30 10.15 -19.10
CA ASP A 264 3.22 9.20 -18.79
C ASP A 264 2.04 9.33 -19.75
N ASP A 265 2.10 10.28 -20.69
CA ASP A 265 1.07 10.45 -21.70
C ASP A 265 1.00 9.20 -22.59
N PRO A 266 -0.13 8.47 -22.57
CA PRO A 266 -0.33 7.29 -23.38
C PRO A 266 -0.38 7.60 -24.88
N ALA A 267 -0.60 8.85 -25.26
CA ALA A 267 -0.59 9.32 -26.65
C ALA A 267 0.83 9.41 -27.22
N VAL A 268 1.88 9.46 -26.39
CA VAL A 268 3.27 9.45 -26.86
C VAL A 268 3.65 8.03 -27.30
N PRO A 269 3.87 7.76 -28.58
CA PRO A 269 4.18 6.43 -29.07
C PRO A 269 5.45 5.88 -28.42
N ILE A 270 5.43 4.59 -28.05
CA ILE A 270 6.60 3.89 -27.48
C ILE A 270 7.79 3.93 -28.45
N VAL A 271 7.51 3.94 -29.76
CA VAL A 271 8.54 4.03 -30.82
C VAL A 271 9.31 5.36 -30.76
N ALA A 272 8.65 6.48 -30.45
CA ALA A 272 9.34 7.75 -30.22
C ALA A 272 10.26 7.69 -28.99
N ARG A 273 9.99 6.78 -28.08
CA ARG A 273 10.82 6.53 -26.89
C ARG A 273 12.05 5.66 -27.23
N THR A 274 11.95 4.75 -28.18
CA THR A 274 13.07 3.88 -28.57
C THR A 274 14.09 4.58 -29.45
N ASN A 275 13.66 5.51 -30.29
CA ASN A 275 14.58 6.28 -31.14
C ASN A 275 15.42 7.32 -30.38
N GLY A 276 15.02 7.66 -29.13
CA GLY A 276 15.81 8.48 -28.20
C GLY A 276 16.60 7.66 -27.17
N TRP A 277 16.45 6.36 -27.20
CA TRP A 277 17.10 5.46 -26.25
C TRP A 277 18.55 5.27 -26.68
N ARG A 278 19.43 6.10 -26.17
CA ARG A 278 20.85 5.81 -26.12
C ARG A 278 21.21 5.61 -24.65
N PRO A 279 21.73 4.43 -24.28
CA PRO A 279 22.43 4.32 -23.00
C PRO A 279 23.50 5.41 -23.01
N ILE A 280 23.54 6.18 -21.95
CA ILE A 280 24.65 7.13 -21.74
C ILE A 280 25.82 6.35 -21.18
#